data_6e13df1249d8c24de219f3ef8db03168
#
_entry.id   6e13df1249d8c24de219f3ef8db03168
#
_cell.length_a   1.000
_cell.length_b   1.000
_cell.length_c   1.000
_cell.angle_alpha   90.00
_cell.angle_beta   90.00
_cell.angle_gamma   90.00
#
_symmetry.space_group_name_H-M   'P 1'
#
loop_
_entity.id
_entity.type
_entity.pdbx_description
1 polymer ?
#
loop_
_entity_poly.entity_id
_entity_poly.type
_entity_poly.pdbx_seq_one_letter_code
_entity_poly.pdbx_strand_id
1 'polypeptide(L)'
;MTLLNPVTILGQNDAGYPVPFSSTGEGHLEVAVHSPRLPFGSVHTESLTPIFQVDSVYGINASEIITTTGRAIAGANSATTSGANNLFSVSTGTTSYSFATLQTRKRLRYRAGQGIVGRFTALFPARADSSYLIAGVGTSEAGFYFGYAHLVAAGLTSQEFGIFYVTGGVRAIRTLTVSAHTATSGNVSIVLNSATGVDIAIDSGDSITAVANKIAAGTYTGWKAEARGSTVVFLADAATPKAGTYTATGAGVTASFATTLEGVTSTDTFIPQSTWNGDKLDGTGASGVTLDPTKGNVFQIDIQYLGFGAIVFKVEVIPPDGNNVDFVIVHTIKIPNTQTAVSVTQPSFPFTMTAYSAGSTTDLSVKCASCSGFVEGQIRLTGPRSSFSDVSTAVTTGAYYTLFSIRNDLIHVHDITERANQSIVNLLSFGGAHDDATPIIYFLLKNATLLGTPNWTSWSANSCIYIDTGDHSNHCRQWTNCPSNTNRRKWINTSCT
;
A
#
# COMPACT_ATOMS: atom_id res chain seq x y z
N MET A 1 -36.81 -13.51 -61.84
CA MET A 1 -36.64 -12.78 -60.53
C MET A 1 -36.90 -13.82 -59.47
N THR A 2 -35.82 -14.40 -58.93
CA THR A 2 -35.89 -15.49 -57.94
C THR A 2 -36.09 -14.81 -56.61
N LEU A 3 -37.25 -14.94 -56.00
CA LEU A 3 -37.53 -14.52 -54.65
C LEU A 3 -36.66 -15.36 -53.70
N LEU A 4 -35.63 -14.76 -53.14
CA LEU A 4 -34.91 -15.36 -52.06
C LEU A 4 -35.83 -15.43 -50.84
N ASN A 5 -36.11 -16.63 -50.35
CA ASN A 5 -36.82 -16.79 -49.08
C ASN A 5 -36.03 -16.10 -47.98
N PRO A 6 -36.65 -15.24 -47.17
CA PRO A 6 -35.96 -14.61 -46.06
C PRO A 6 -35.49 -15.69 -45.07
N VAL A 7 -34.20 -15.72 -44.82
CA VAL A 7 -33.62 -16.55 -43.76
C VAL A 7 -33.78 -15.78 -42.46
N THR A 8 -34.61 -16.29 -41.56
CA THR A 8 -34.72 -15.73 -40.23
C THR A 8 -33.60 -16.33 -39.36
N ILE A 9 -32.66 -15.51 -38.92
CA ILE A 9 -31.65 -15.89 -37.95
C ILE A 9 -32.23 -15.60 -36.55
N LEU A 10 -32.24 -16.63 -35.70
CA LEU A 10 -32.76 -16.55 -34.35
C LEU A 10 -31.62 -16.81 -33.36
N GLY A 11 -31.56 -16.00 -32.30
CA GLY A 11 -30.78 -16.32 -31.09
C GLY A 11 -31.66 -17.04 -30.07
N GLN A 12 -31.12 -17.39 -28.95
CA GLN A 12 -31.84 -17.87 -27.77
C GLN A 12 -31.74 -16.88 -26.64
N ASN A 13 -32.80 -16.68 -25.89
CA ASN A 13 -32.73 -15.97 -24.61
C ASN A 13 -32.27 -16.92 -23.51
N ASP A 14 -32.05 -16.38 -22.30
CA ASP A 14 -31.59 -17.15 -21.13
C ASP A 14 -32.50 -18.30 -20.73
N ALA A 15 -33.75 -18.28 -21.16
CA ALA A 15 -34.72 -19.36 -20.97
C ALA A 15 -34.77 -20.39 -22.13
N GLY A 16 -33.86 -20.27 -23.13
CA GLY A 16 -33.75 -21.16 -24.25
C GLY A 16 -34.78 -20.93 -25.38
N TYR A 17 -35.60 -19.90 -25.31
CA TYR A 17 -36.56 -19.57 -26.35
C TYR A 17 -35.90 -18.80 -27.51
N PRO A 18 -36.28 -19.12 -28.77
CA PRO A 18 -35.75 -18.40 -29.91
C PRO A 18 -36.26 -16.95 -29.93
N VAL A 19 -35.34 -16.01 -30.12
CA VAL A 19 -35.64 -14.59 -30.27
C VAL A 19 -35.01 -14.05 -31.54
N PRO A 20 -35.67 -13.14 -32.26
CA PRO A 20 -35.09 -12.54 -33.47
C PRO A 20 -33.93 -11.62 -33.07
N PHE A 21 -32.87 -11.57 -33.88
CA PHE A 21 -31.87 -10.57 -33.75
C PHE A 21 -32.42 -9.18 -34.06
N SER A 22 -32.07 -8.20 -33.25
CA SER A 22 -32.38 -6.81 -33.57
C SER A 22 -31.42 -6.29 -34.65
N SER A 23 -31.92 -5.46 -35.53
CA SER A 23 -31.13 -4.76 -36.53
C SER A 23 -31.40 -3.26 -36.47
N THR A 24 -30.37 -2.45 -36.76
CA THR A 24 -30.55 -1.01 -36.93
C THR A 24 -31.41 -0.69 -38.15
N GLY A 25 -31.97 0.51 -38.22
CA GLY A 25 -32.69 1.00 -39.41
C GLY A 25 -31.88 0.98 -40.71
N GLU A 26 -30.57 0.86 -40.61
CA GLU A 26 -29.62 0.74 -41.73
C GLU A 26 -29.29 -0.72 -42.08
N GLY A 27 -29.90 -1.70 -41.41
CA GLY A 27 -29.72 -3.13 -41.69
C GLY A 27 -28.47 -3.75 -41.04
N HIS A 28 -27.80 -3.05 -40.13
CA HIS A 28 -26.71 -3.64 -39.34
C HIS A 28 -27.26 -4.47 -38.19
N LEU A 29 -26.62 -5.63 -37.92
CA LEU A 29 -26.95 -6.48 -36.79
C LEU A 29 -26.56 -5.76 -35.50
N GLU A 30 -27.49 -5.53 -34.58
CA GLU A 30 -27.21 -5.08 -33.24
C GLU A 30 -26.71 -6.24 -32.36
N VAL A 31 -25.47 -6.19 -31.96
CA VAL A 31 -24.87 -7.12 -31.02
C VAL A 31 -24.52 -6.38 -29.74
N ALA A 32 -25.26 -6.69 -28.68
CA ALA A 32 -24.88 -6.22 -27.35
C ALA A 32 -23.81 -7.15 -26.75
N VAL A 33 -22.57 -6.68 -26.66
CA VAL A 33 -21.53 -7.40 -25.98
C VAL A 33 -21.64 -7.10 -24.48
N HIS A 34 -22.13 -8.07 -23.72
CA HIS A 34 -22.39 -7.91 -22.30
C HIS A 34 -21.14 -8.12 -21.42
N SER A 35 -20.13 -8.81 -21.93
CA SER A 35 -18.92 -9.14 -21.16
C SER A 35 -17.74 -9.44 -22.10
N PRO A 36 -16.51 -9.25 -21.64
CA PRO A 36 -16.09 -8.49 -20.45
C PRO A 36 -16.09 -6.98 -20.70
N ARG A 37 -16.52 -6.21 -19.71
CA ARG A 37 -16.42 -4.74 -19.75
C ARG A 37 -15.40 -4.25 -18.74
N LEU A 38 -14.68 -3.20 -19.11
CA LEU A 38 -13.83 -2.45 -18.18
C LEU A 38 -14.71 -1.71 -17.17
N PRO A 39 -14.15 -1.28 -16.00
CA PRO A 39 -14.88 -0.44 -15.06
C PRO A 39 -15.51 0.82 -15.69
N PHE A 40 -14.94 1.32 -16.79
CA PHE A 40 -15.48 2.44 -17.59
C PHE A 40 -16.61 2.04 -18.55
N GLY A 41 -17.08 0.79 -18.52
CA GLY A 41 -18.16 0.31 -19.36
C GLY A 41 -17.77 -0.03 -20.80
N SER A 42 -16.54 0.23 -21.22
CA SER A 42 -16.01 -0.18 -22.53
C SER A 42 -15.86 -1.70 -22.60
N VAL A 43 -15.97 -2.26 -23.80
CA VAL A 43 -15.64 -3.66 -24.02
C VAL A 43 -14.14 -3.86 -23.72
N HIS A 44 -13.81 -4.90 -22.94
CA HIS A 44 -12.45 -5.20 -22.57
C HIS A 44 -11.66 -5.69 -23.79
N THR A 45 -10.94 -4.78 -24.42
CA THR A 45 -10.05 -5.07 -25.56
C THR A 45 -8.57 -4.99 -25.18
N GLU A 46 -8.27 -4.56 -23.96
CA GLU A 46 -6.91 -4.41 -23.46
C GLU A 46 -6.57 -5.47 -22.39
N SER A 47 -5.30 -5.85 -22.33
CA SER A 47 -4.82 -6.76 -21.31
C SER A 47 -4.62 -6.02 -19.97
N LEU A 48 -4.91 -6.70 -18.87
CA LEU A 48 -4.55 -6.24 -17.54
C LEU A 48 -3.05 -6.38 -17.33
N THR A 49 -2.38 -5.29 -16.92
CA THR A 49 -0.96 -5.31 -16.58
C THR A 49 -0.79 -5.55 -15.09
N PRO A 50 -0.11 -6.64 -14.65
CA PRO A 50 0.07 -6.93 -13.24
C PRO A 50 1.06 -5.95 -12.59
N ILE A 51 0.69 -5.45 -11.41
CA ILE A 51 1.54 -4.63 -10.54
C ILE A 51 2.18 -5.49 -9.46
N PHE A 52 1.38 -6.39 -8.88
CA PHE A 52 1.84 -7.41 -7.94
C PHE A 52 1.03 -8.70 -8.13
N GLN A 53 1.70 -9.80 -7.91
CA GLN A 53 1.13 -11.13 -7.88
C GLN A 53 1.86 -11.85 -6.75
N VAL A 54 1.14 -12.19 -5.69
CA VAL A 54 1.70 -12.77 -4.47
C VAL A 54 0.88 -13.99 -4.09
N ASP A 55 1.56 -15.09 -3.88
CA ASP A 55 0.98 -16.34 -3.41
C ASP A 55 1.63 -16.81 -2.11
N SER A 56 1.00 -17.76 -1.46
CA SER A 56 1.43 -18.29 -0.16
C SER A 56 2.21 -19.61 -0.26
N VAL A 57 2.54 -20.07 -1.46
CA VAL A 57 3.18 -21.37 -1.70
C VAL A 57 4.49 -21.52 -0.91
N TYR A 58 5.28 -20.46 -0.85
CA TYR A 58 6.55 -20.43 -0.11
C TYR A 58 6.47 -19.66 1.21
N GLY A 59 5.26 -19.42 1.73
CA GLY A 59 5.05 -18.68 2.95
C GLY A 59 5.18 -17.16 2.78
N ILE A 60 5.46 -16.45 3.87
CA ILE A 60 5.57 -14.98 3.87
C ILE A 60 6.95 -14.55 3.40
N ASN A 61 7.02 -13.91 2.24
CA ASN A 61 8.25 -13.28 1.74
C ASN A 61 8.29 -11.81 2.19
N ALA A 62 9.21 -11.48 3.09
CA ALA A 62 9.36 -10.13 3.62
C ALA A 62 9.76 -9.09 2.58
N SER A 63 10.24 -9.47 1.39
CA SER A 63 10.52 -8.54 0.29
C SER A 63 9.25 -8.10 -0.45
N GLU A 64 8.15 -8.85 -0.34
CA GLU A 64 6.87 -8.60 -1.01
C GLU A 64 5.75 -8.21 -0.04
N ILE A 65 5.83 -8.68 1.20
CA ILE A 65 4.80 -8.56 2.23
C ILE A 65 5.35 -7.83 3.44
N ILE A 66 4.51 -7.01 4.04
CA ILE A 66 4.70 -6.41 5.36
C ILE A 66 3.68 -7.05 6.30
N THR A 67 4.15 -7.55 7.43
CA THR A 67 3.27 -8.02 8.51
C THR A 67 3.39 -7.11 9.72
N THR A 68 2.28 -6.88 10.38
CA THR A 68 2.23 -6.10 11.62
C THR A 68 1.32 -6.80 12.60
N THR A 69 1.80 -7.01 13.81
CA THR A 69 0.99 -7.48 14.94
C THR A 69 1.12 -6.51 16.09
N GLY A 70 0.06 -6.36 16.86
CA GLY A 70 0.08 -5.44 17.98
C GLY A 70 -1.18 -5.52 18.83
N ARG A 71 -1.26 -4.60 19.76
CA ARG A 71 -2.42 -4.37 20.61
C ARG A 71 -2.78 -2.89 20.61
N ALA A 72 -4.06 -2.56 20.47
CA ALA A 72 -4.51 -1.17 20.43
C ALA A 72 -4.45 -0.45 21.79
N ILE A 73 -4.32 -1.21 22.87
CA ILE A 73 -4.12 -0.73 24.25
C ILE A 73 -2.81 -1.29 24.83
N ALA A 74 -2.32 -0.74 25.92
CA ALA A 74 -1.10 -1.21 26.58
C ALA A 74 -1.18 -2.69 26.97
N GLY A 75 -0.05 -3.39 26.88
CA GLY A 75 0.12 -4.79 27.22
C GLY A 75 0.50 -5.68 26.05
N ALA A 76 0.80 -6.94 26.36
CA ALA A 76 1.15 -7.95 25.36
C ALA A 76 -0.03 -8.27 24.44
N ASN A 77 0.24 -8.59 23.18
CA ASN A 77 -0.74 -9.08 22.22
C ASN A 77 -0.60 -10.59 22.02
N SER A 78 -1.66 -11.23 21.50
CA SER A 78 -1.65 -12.63 21.09
C SER A 78 -1.82 -12.80 19.57
N ALA A 79 -1.84 -11.71 18.84
CA ALA A 79 -2.05 -11.72 17.39
C ALA A 79 -0.86 -12.34 16.65
N THR A 80 -1.15 -13.06 15.58
CA THR A 80 -0.14 -13.74 14.77
C THR A 80 -0.37 -13.54 13.29
N THR A 81 0.72 -13.67 12.53
CA THR A 81 0.70 -13.79 11.07
C THR A 81 1.41 -15.07 10.65
N SER A 82 0.88 -15.77 9.68
CA SER A 82 1.45 -17.04 9.21
C SER A 82 1.30 -17.17 7.70
N GLY A 83 2.21 -17.91 7.07
CA GLY A 83 2.15 -18.37 5.67
C GLY A 83 2.17 -19.89 5.58
N ALA A 84 1.72 -20.61 6.61
CA ALA A 84 1.71 -22.06 6.65
C ALA A 84 0.54 -22.66 5.85
N ASN A 85 0.71 -23.90 5.40
CA ASN A 85 -0.30 -24.68 4.67
C ASN A 85 -0.79 -24.00 3.38
N ASN A 86 0.09 -23.29 2.69
CA ASN A 86 -0.20 -22.55 1.47
C ASN A 86 -1.32 -21.51 1.64
N LEU A 87 -1.44 -20.94 2.85
CA LEU A 87 -2.38 -19.88 3.17
C LEU A 87 -1.68 -18.80 4.01
N PHE A 88 -1.75 -17.56 3.56
CA PHE A 88 -1.53 -16.43 4.45
C PHE A 88 -2.64 -16.39 5.48
N SER A 89 -2.31 -16.18 6.72
CA SER A 89 -3.26 -16.05 7.81
C SER A 89 -2.89 -14.86 8.69
N VAL A 90 -3.86 -14.09 9.07
CA VAL A 90 -3.79 -13.11 10.17
C VAL A 90 -4.77 -13.52 11.23
N SER A 91 -4.35 -13.56 12.49
CA SER A 91 -5.19 -13.98 13.62
C SER A 91 -5.06 -13.01 14.78
N THR A 92 -6.16 -12.78 15.49
CA THR A 92 -6.19 -11.94 16.70
C THR A 92 -5.60 -12.66 17.92
N GLY A 93 -5.59 -14.00 17.92
CA GLY A 93 -5.45 -14.76 19.17
C GLY A 93 -6.57 -14.42 20.15
N THR A 94 -6.37 -14.75 21.42
CA THR A 94 -7.39 -14.63 22.46
C THR A 94 -7.29 -13.38 23.33
N THR A 95 -6.29 -12.52 23.10
CA THR A 95 -6.15 -11.27 23.84
C THR A 95 -6.98 -10.17 23.19
N SER A 96 -7.88 -9.55 23.94
CA SER A 96 -8.70 -8.43 23.46
C SER A 96 -7.85 -7.25 22.98
N TYR A 97 -8.36 -6.51 22.00
CA TYR A 97 -7.69 -5.38 21.32
C TYR A 97 -6.40 -5.77 20.58
N SER A 98 -6.13 -7.04 20.37
CA SER A 98 -5.03 -7.51 19.51
C SER A 98 -5.41 -7.41 18.05
N PHE A 99 -4.43 -7.10 17.21
CA PHE A 99 -4.60 -7.04 15.76
C PHE A 99 -3.42 -7.67 15.02
N ALA A 100 -3.72 -8.25 13.88
CA ALA A 100 -2.73 -8.68 12.89
C ALA A 100 -3.12 -8.14 11.52
N THR A 101 -2.13 -7.63 10.80
CA THR A 101 -2.30 -7.11 9.43
C THR A 101 -1.21 -7.67 8.53
N LEU A 102 -1.59 -8.02 7.32
CA LEU A 102 -0.70 -8.37 6.22
C LEU A 102 -0.96 -7.42 5.05
N GLN A 103 0.10 -6.83 4.49
CA GLN A 103 0.01 -5.90 3.36
C GLN A 103 1.07 -6.22 2.31
N THR A 104 0.73 -6.04 1.04
CA THR A 104 1.74 -6.06 -0.04
C THR A 104 2.60 -4.80 0.00
N ARG A 105 3.90 -4.93 -0.28
CA ARG A 105 4.80 -3.78 -0.43
C ARG A 105 4.53 -3.00 -1.70
N LYS A 106 4.25 -3.70 -2.79
CA LYS A 106 3.80 -3.07 -4.03
C LYS A 106 2.33 -2.65 -3.88
N ARG A 107 1.97 -1.53 -4.52
CA ARG A 107 0.66 -0.90 -4.40
C ARG A 107 0.07 -0.65 -5.77
N LEU A 108 -1.22 -0.84 -5.89
CA LEU A 108 -2.01 -0.32 -7.01
C LEU A 108 -2.00 1.20 -6.93
N ARG A 109 -1.44 1.84 -7.94
CA ARG A 109 -1.41 3.31 -8.01
C ARG A 109 -2.27 3.74 -9.18
N TYR A 110 -3.25 4.54 -8.86
CA TYR A 110 -4.10 5.12 -9.86
C TYR A 110 -3.30 6.02 -10.83
N ARG A 111 -3.61 5.87 -12.09
CA ARG A 111 -3.18 6.78 -13.16
C ARG A 111 -4.41 7.27 -13.89
N ALA A 112 -4.47 8.57 -14.16
CA ALA A 112 -5.64 9.15 -14.81
C ALA A 112 -5.98 8.43 -16.12
N GLY A 113 -7.22 7.98 -16.24
CA GLY A 113 -7.71 7.24 -17.40
C GLY A 113 -7.49 5.72 -17.38
N GLN A 114 -6.85 5.16 -16.34
CA GLN A 114 -6.70 3.72 -16.18
C GLN A 114 -7.46 3.24 -14.95
N GLY A 115 -8.28 2.21 -15.09
CA GLY A 115 -8.87 1.51 -13.97
C GLY A 115 -7.83 0.64 -13.25
N ILE A 116 -8.07 0.37 -11.99
CA ILE A 116 -7.27 -0.56 -11.19
C ILE A 116 -8.16 -1.69 -10.68
N VAL A 117 -7.60 -2.90 -10.66
CA VAL A 117 -8.29 -4.12 -10.28
C VAL A 117 -7.50 -4.83 -9.20
N GLY A 118 -8.14 -5.05 -8.05
CA GLY A 118 -7.62 -5.93 -6.99
C GLY A 118 -8.36 -7.26 -7.01
N ARG A 119 -7.66 -8.37 -7.19
CA ARG A 119 -8.23 -9.72 -7.14
C ARG A 119 -7.51 -10.54 -6.09
N PHE A 120 -8.27 -11.23 -5.25
CA PHE A 120 -7.70 -12.00 -4.15
C PHE A 120 -8.64 -13.12 -3.72
N THR A 121 -8.07 -14.14 -3.11
CA THR A 121 -8.86 -15.15 -2.40
C THR A 121 -8.99 -14.77 -0.93
N ALA A 122 -10.12 -15.04 -0.32
CA ALA A 122 -10.25 -14.94 1.13
C ALA A 122 -11.25 -15.96 1.68
N LEU A 123 -11.03 -16.32 2.95
CA LEU A 123 -12.00 -17.05 3.77
C LEU A 123 -11.99 -16.47 5.19
N PHE A 124 -13.17 -16.46 5.79
CA PHE A 124 -13.44 -15.90 7.12
C PHE A 124 -14.06 -17.00 7.99
N PRO A 125 -13.25 -17.83 8.67
CA PRO A 125 -13.74 -19.06 9.33
C PRO A 125 -14.75 -18.83 10.45
N ALA A 126 -14.65 -17.67 11.11
CA ALA A 126 -15.56 -17.31 12.20
C ALA A 126 -15.69 -15.78 12.27
N ARG A 127 -16.69 -15.30 12.97
CA ARG A 127 -16.90 -13.91 13.34
C ARG A 127 -17.19 -13.78 14.83
N ALA A 128 -17.00 -12.60 15.37
CA ALA A 128 -17.45 -12.26 16.71
C ALA A 128 -17.84 -10.77 16.77
N ASP A 129 -18.66 -10.43 17.75
CA ASP A 129 -18.94 -9.03 18.08
C ASP A 129 -17.67 -8.34 18.61
N SER A 130 -17.63 -7.04 18.51
CA SER A 130 -16.46 -6.24 18.88
C SER A 130 -15.18 -6.71 18.18
N SER A 131 -15.27 -6.88 16.85
CA SER A 131 -14.15 -7.26 16.00
C SER A 131 -14.34 -6.76 14.57
N TYR A 132 -13.26 -6.71 13.79
CA TYR A 132 -13.39 -6.71 12.34
C TYR A 132 -12.37 -7.66 11.68
N LEU A 133 -12.82 -8.26 10.60
CA LEU A 133 -12.10 -9.23 9.78
C LEU A 133 -12.27 -8.81 8.33
N ILE A 134 -11.24 -8.26 7.72
CA ILE A 134 -11.35 -7.68 6.38
C ILE A 134 -10.22 -8.12 5.47
N ALA A 135 -10.52 -8.25 4.18
CA ALA A 135 -9.56 -8.46 3.11
C ALA A 135 -9.96 -7.63 1.89
N GLY A 136 -8.97 -6.98 1.26
CA GLY A 136 -9.22 -6.11 0.11
C GLY A 136 -8.03 -5.24 -0.24
N VAL A 137 -8.30 -4.06 -0.77
CA VAL A 137 -7.26 -3.12 -1.20
C VAL A 137 -7.41 -1.80 -0.45
N GLY A 138 -6.34 -1.37 0.22
CA GLY A 138 -6.40 -0.13 0.96
C GLY A 138 -5.40 0.04 2.08
N THR A 139 -5.51 1.19 2.74
CA THR A 139 -4.74 1.62 3.90
C THR A 139 -5.70 2.15 4.98
N SER A 140 -5.15 2.64 6.09
CA SER A 140 -5.94 3.36 7.11
C SER A 140 -6.48 4.72 6.64
N GLU A 141 -6.01 5.26 5.52
CA GLU A 141 -6.47 6.55 4.98
C GLU A 141 -7.64 6.36 4.02
N ALA A 142 -7.61 5.28 3.24
CA ALA A 142 -8.66 4.89 2.31
C ALA A 142 -8.51 3.41 1.93
N GLY A 143 -9.63 2.72 1.79
CA GLY A 143 -9.60 1.31 1.40
C GLY A 143 -10.98 0.73 1.18
N PHE A 144 -11.01 -0.40 0.48
CA PHE A 144 -12.20 -1.12 0.06
C PHE A 144 -12.00 -2.60 0.33
N TYR A 145 -12.91 -3.21 1.10
CA TYR A 145 -12.71 -4.55 1.63
C TYR A 145 -14.01 -5.35 1.66
N PHE A 146 -13.87 -6.65 1.59
CA PHE A 146 -14.91 -7.60 2.00
C PHE A 146 -14.63 -8.10 3.41
N GLY A 147 -15.67 -8.44 4.17
CA GLY A 147 -15.51 -9.06 5.47
C GLY A 147 -16.62 -8.80 6.47
N TYR A 148 -16.26 -8.89 7.74
CA TYR A 148 -17.12 -8.57 8.88
C TYR A 148 -16.59 -7.35 9.62
N ALA A 149 -17.46 -6.43 10.01
CA ALA A 149 -17.08 -5.28 10.83
C ALA A 149 -18.17 -4.98 11.86
N HIS A 150 -17.93 -5.35 13.10
CA HIS A 150 -18.80 -5.05 14.22
C HIS A 150 -18.01 -4.24 15.26
N LEU A 151 -18.11 -2.92 15.15
CA LEU A 151 -17.41 -1.93 15.98
C LEU A 151 -18.44 -0.93 16.53
N VAL A 152 -19.09 -1.25 17.64
CA VAL A 152 -20.17 -0.43 18.21
C VAL A 152 -19.71 1.01 18.46
N ALA A 153 -18.48 1.21 18.93
CA ALA A 153 -17.92 2.55 19.15
C ALA A 153 -17.79 3.39 17.86
N ALA A 154 -17.75 2.74 16.70
CA ALA A 154 -17.75 3.38 15.38
C ALA A 154 -19.14 3.37 14.71
N GLY A 155 -20.19 2.97 15.42
CA GLY A 155 -21.55 2.87 14.88
C GLY A 155 -21.76 1.66 13.95
N LEU A 156 -20.82 0.72 13.87
CA LEU A 156 -20.91 -0.48 13.04
C LEU A 156 -21.49 -1.62 13.86
N THR A 157 -22.76 -1.92 13.67
CA THR A 157 -23.51 -2.89 14.49
C THR A 157 -23.99 -4.11 13.73
N SER A 158 -23.73 -4.20 12.42
CA SER A 158 -24.13 -5.33 11.61
C SER A 158 -23.29 -6.55 11.94
N GLN A 159 -23.94 -7.70 12.00
CA GLN A 159 -23.30 -9.01 12.17
C GLN A 159 -23.21 -9.78 10.85
N GLU A 160 -23.68 -9.22 9.77
CA GLU A 160 -23.64 -9.85 8.45
C GLU A 160 -22.24 -9.77 7.85
N PHE A 161 -21.97 -10.63 6.88
CA PHE A 161 -20.89 -10.43 5.94
C PHE A 161 -21.22 -9.22 5.07
N GLY A 162 -20.20 -8.51 4.58
CA GLY A 162 -20.47 -7.33 3.79
C GLY A 162 -19.24 -6.67 3.20
N ILE A 163 -19.41 -5.42 2.86
CA ILE A 163 -18.38 -4.55 2.32
C ILE A 163 -18.06 -3.49 3.37
N PHE A 164 -16.78 -3.36 3.68
CA PHE A 164 -16.24 -2.33 4.56
C PHE A 164 -15.39 -1.39 3.73
N TYR A 165 -15.61 -0.09 3.85
CA TYR A 165 -14.76 0.88 3.20
C TYR A 165 -14.41 2.06 4.10
N VAL A 166 -13.23 2.61 3.86
CA VAL A 166 -12.59 3.67 4.63
C VAL A 166 -12.29 4.84 3.71
N THR A 167 -12.63 6.04 4.12
CA THR A 167 -12.36 7.26 3.33
C THR A 167 -11.97 8.44 4.21
N GLY A 168 -11.31 9.44 3.61
CA GLY A 168 -11.05 10.74 4.25
C GLY A 168 -10.00 10.74 5.34
N GLY A 169 -9.28 9.64 5.57
CA GLY A 169 -8.20 9.59 6.54
C GLY A 169 -6.99 10.42 6.12
N VAL A 170 -6.35 11.07 7.10
CA VAL A 170 -5.09 11.82 6.91
C VAL A 170 -4.14 11.49 8.04
N ARG A 171 -2.91 11.10 7.70
CA ARG A 171 -1.87 10.85 8.70
C ARG A 171 -1.22 12.16 9.15
N ALA A 172 -1.05 12.32 10.46
CA ALA A 172 -0.38 13.48 11.04
C ALA A 172 1.08 13.55 10.63
N ILE A 173 1.58 14.78 10.41
CA ILE A 173 2.99 15.06 10.18
C ILE A 173 3.43 16.10 11.21
N ARG A 174 4.58 15.84 11.85
CA ARG A 174 5.26 16.78 12.75
C ARG A 174 6.69 16.97 12.28
N THR A 175 7.17 18.20 12.35
CA THR A 175 8.56 18.53 12.00
C THR A 175 9.28 19.05 13.22
N LEU A 176 10.38 18.41 13.58
CA LEU A 176 11.31 18.86 14.59
C LEU A 176 12.48 19.56 13.91
N THR A 177 12.77 20.80 14.28
CA THR A 177 13.93 21.54 13.80
C THR A 177 14.95 21.61 14.92
N VAL A 178 16.15 21.07 14.69
CA VAL A 178 17.31 21.20 15.58
C VAL A 178 18.04 22.48 15.20
N SER A 179 18.00 23.50 16.05
CA SER A 179 18.56 24.81 15.79
C SER A 179 19.95 25.01 16.39
N ALA A 180 20.27 24.31 17.51
CA ALA A 180 21.59 24.37 18.12
C ALA A 180 21.89 23.09 18.93
N HIS A 181 23.20 22.84 19.13
CA HIS A 181 23.72 21.85 20.04
C HIS A 181 24.95 22.45 20.76
N THR A 182 24.96 22.44 22.08
CA THR A 182 25.99 23.09 22.90
C THR A 182 27.18 22.19 23.27
N ALA A 183 27.51 21.23 22.39
CA ALA A 183 28.63 20.30 22.57
C ALA A 183 28.60 19.52 23.91
N THR A 184 27.43 19.13 24.36
CA THR A 184 27.20 18.37 25.58
C THR A 184 26.78 16.95 25.26
N SER A 185 27.54 15.95 25.74
CA SER A 185 27.12 14.54 25.61
C SER A 185 26.02 14.20 26.61
N GLY A 186 25.11 13.31 26.20
CA GLY A 186 24.00 12.86 27.03
C GLY A 186 22.81 12.37 26.19
N ASN A 187 21.68 12.24 26.83
CA ASN A 187 20.44 11.84 26.12
C ASN A 187 19.59 13.07 25.83
N VAL A 188 19.07 13.12 24.59
CA VAL A 188 17.91 13.95 24.25
C VAL A 188 16.67 13.10 24.32
N SER A 189 15.68 13.51 25.11
CA SER A 189 14.40 12.81 25.25
C SER A 189 13.39 13.39 24.28
N ILE A 190 12.88 12.55 23.38
CA ILE A 190 11.90 12.93 22.36
C ILE A 190 10.53 12.42 22.79
N VAL A 191 9.61 13.34 23.06
CA VAL A 191 8.22 13.05 23.40
C VAL A 191 7.35 13.37 22.19
N LEU A 192 6.58 12.40 21.75
CA LEU A 192 5.58 12.55 20.68
C LEU A 192 4.21 12.22 21.24
N ASN A 193 3.23 13.12 21.03
CA ASN A 193 1.83 12.84 21.37
C ASN A 193 1.64 12.51 22.87
N SER A 194 2.37 13.16 23.76
CA SER A 194 2.38 12.88 25.21
C SER A 194 2.75 11.44 25.59
N ALA A 195 3.37 10.67 24.70
CA ALA A 195 3.87 9.33 24.99
C ALA A 195 5.11 9.40 25.90
N THR A 196 5.54 8.26 26.41
CA THR A 196 6.82 8.15 27.12
C THR A 196 7.95 8.60 26.20
N GLY A 197 8.85 9.44 26.72
CA GLY A 197 9.99 9.93 25.96
C GLY A 197 10.92 8.81 25.49
N VAL A 198 11.43 8.95 24.29
CA VAL A 198 12.46 8.07 23.72
C VAL A 198 13.80 8.78 23.86
N ASP A 199 14.71 8.19 24.61
CA ASP A 199 16.02 8.76 24.86
C ASP A 199 17.01 8.38 23.76
N ILE A 200 17.60 9.39 23.14
CA ILE A 200 18.57 9.27 22.06
C ILE A 200 19.92 9.80 22.52
N ALA A 201 20.95 8.97 22.49
CA ALA A 201 22.29 9.34 22.86
C ALA A 201 22.92 10.32 21.86
N ILE A 202 23.41 11.48 22.37
CA ILE A 202 24.05 12.54 21.61
C ILE A 202 25.47 12.70 22.14
N ASP A 203 26.44 12.87 21.26
CA ASP A 203 27.83 13.09 21.58
C ASP A 203 28.17 14.57 21.48
N SER A 204 29.14 15.04 22.30
CA SER A 204 29.54 16.45 22.35
C SER A 204 30.07 17.00 21.01
N GLY A 205 30.54 16.12 20.12
CA GLY A 205 31.04 16.50 18.80
C GLY A 205 29.96 16.49 17.69
N ASP A 206 28.72 16.16 18.02
CA ASP A 206 27.66 16.05 17.00
C ASP A 206 27.30 17.43 16.45
N SER A 207 27.29 17.55 15.13
CA SER A 207 26.64 18.68 14.44
C SER A 207 25.14 18.62 14.58
N ILE A 208 24.43 19.72 14.33
CA ILE A 208 22.93 19.70 14.32
C ILE A 208 22.36 18.71 13.34
N THR A 209 23.02 18.45 12.22
CA THR A 209 22.64 17.41 11.24
C THR A 209 22.88 16.02 11.82
N ALA A 210 23.98 15.77 12.53
CA ALA A 210 24.25 14.51 13.21
C ALA A 210 23.20 14.22 14.30
N VAL A 211 22.86 15.23 15.10
CA VAL A 211 21.77 15.14 16.09
C VAL A 211 20.46 14.76 15.43
N ALA A 212 20.09 15.44 14.34
CA ALA A 212 18.86 15.14 13.61
C ALA A 212 18.85 13.69 13.06
N ASN A 213 19.96 13.21 12.49
CA ASN A 213 20.07 11.83 12.01
C ASN A 213 19.96 10.80 13.14
N LYS A 214 20.57 11.05 14.31
CA LYS A 214 20.44 10.18 15.48
C LYS A 214 19.02 10.13 15.99
N ILE A 215 18.33 11.28 16.06
CA ILE A 215 16.92 11.34 16.42
C ILE A 215 16.08 10.56 15.40
N ALA A 216 16.30 10.75 14.11
CA ALA A 216 15.55 10.04 13.07
C ALA A 216 15.76 8.52 13.09
N ALA A 217 16.90 8.04 13.55
CA ALA A 217 17.20 6.62 13.72
C ALA A 217 16.51 5.98 14.94
N GLY A 218 15.93 6.77 15.83
CA GLY A 218 15.16 6.28 16.97
C GLY A 218 13.90 5.52 16.57
N THR A 219 13.42 4.66 17.47
CA THR A 219 12.18 3.91 17.26
C THR A 219 11.04 4.56 18.06
N TYR A 220 10.02 5.03 17.36
CA TYR A 220 8.89 5.75 17.95
C TYR A 220 7.61 4.99 17.71
N THR A 221 6.94 4.56 18.76
CA THR A 221 5.67 3.82 18.64
C THR A 221 4.61 4.65 17.94
N GLY A 222 4.10 4.14 16.82
CA GLY A 222 3.07 4.80 16.01
C GLY A 222 3.57 5.93 15.11
N TRP A 223 4.91 6.07 14.95
CA TRP A 223 5.52 7.07 14.09
C TRP A 223 6.72 6.53 13.32
N LYS A 224 6.92 7.04 12.12
CA LYS A 224 8.14 6.89 11.34
C LYS A 224 8.87 8.21 11.32
N ALA A 225 10.19 8.18 11.38
CA ALA A 225 11.02 9.37 11.39
C ALA A 225 12.06 9.35 10.27
N GLU A 226 12.31 10.51 9.66
CA GLU A 226 13.39 10.72 8.69
C GLU A 226 14.03 12.10 8.88
N ALA A 227 15.36 12.14 8.78
CA ALA A 227 16.12 13.39 8.85
C ALA A 227 16.20 14.07 7.47
N ARG A 228 16.16 15.40 7.47
CA ARG A 228 16.37 16.29 6.34
C ARG A 228 17.29 17.43 6.77
N GLY A 229 18.60 17.24 6.59
CA GLY A 229 19.58 18.16 7.16
C GLY A 229 19.42 18.27 8.68
N SER A 230 19.16 19.46 9.19
CA SER A 230 18.94 19.71 10.64
C SER A 230 17.49 19.49 11.09
N THR A 231 16.60 19.02 10.24
CA THR A 231 15.20 18.75 10.60
C THR A 231 14.91 17.26 10.64
N VAL A 232 13.95 16.86 11.46
CA VAL A 232 13.41 15.49 11.50
C VAL A 232 11.91 15.56 11.25
N VAL A 233 11.45 14.80 10.27
CA VAL A 233 10.04 14.67 9.94
C VAL A 233 9.50 13.39 10.55
N PHE A 234 8.41 13.50 11.29
CA PHE A 234 7.67 12.39 11.87
C PHE A 234 6.34 12.22 11.15
N LEU A 235 6.12 11.06 10.58
CA LEU A 235 4.87 10.67 9.93
C LEU A 235 4.16 9.62 10.78
N ALA A 236 2.92 9.90 11.18
CA ALA A 236 2.10 8.93 11.92
C ALA A 236 1.82 7.66 11.11
N ASP A 237 1.79 6.51 11.76
CA ASP A 237 1.48 5.23 11.10
C ASP A 237 0.00 5.09 10.72
N ALA A 238 -0.89 5.76 11.47
CA ALA A 238 -2.34 5.69 11.26
C ALA A 238 -2.94 7.08 11.02
N ALA A 239 -4.04 7.11 10.27
CA ALA A 239 -4.83 8.29 9.99
C ALA A 239 -5.73 8.61 11.21
N THR A 240 -5.18 9.31 12.18
CA THR A 240 -5.89 9.78 13.38
C THR A 240 -5.30 11.10 13.85
N PRO A 241 -6.09 11.96 14.51
CA PRO A 241 -5.55 13.11 15.23
C PRO A 241 -4.47 12.67 16.21
N LYS A 242 -3.42 13.44 16.31
CA LYS A 242 -2.30 13.21 17.22
C LYS A 242 -2.17 14.41 18.17
N ALA A 243 -3.17 14.59 19.00
CA ALA A 243 -3.16 15.60 20.05
C ALA A 243 -2.12 15.27 21.14
N GLY A 244 -1.68 16.25 21.90
CA GLY A 244 -0.73 16.05 23.00
C GLY A 244 0.51 16.93 22.90
N THR A 245 1.44 16.71 23.80
CA THR A 245 2.71 17.46 23.84
C THR A 245 3.76 16.81 22.95
N TYR A 246 4.60 17.67 22.38
CA TYR A 246 5.74 17.32 21.54
C TYR A 246 6.95 18.08 22.05
N THR A 247 7.94 17.38 22.56
CA THR A 247 9.14 18.01 23.13
C THR A 247 10.41 17.26 22.74
N ALA A 248 11.51 17.99 22.65
CA ALA A 248 12.85 17.45 22.53
C ALA A 248 13.72 18.18 23.57
N THR A 249 14.16 17.48 24.60
CA THR A 249 14.86 18.09 25.74
C THR A 249 16.04 17.25 26.16
N GLY A 250 17.17 17.92 26.52
CA GLY A 250 18.36 17.26 27.04
C GLY A 250 19.60 17.43 26.14
N ALA A 251 20.73 16.95 26.59
CA ALA A 251 22.02 16.91 25.89
C ALA A 251 22.43 18.26 25.25
N GLY A 252 22.04 19.41 25.81
CA GLY A 252 22.33 20.71 25.22
C GLY A 252 21.72 20.96 23.84
N VAL A 253 20.76 20.19 23.44
CA VAL A 253 20.02 20.32 22.17
C VAL A 253 18.94 21.38 22.30
N THR A 254 18.97 22.38 21.41
CA THR A 254 17.87 23.32 21.23
C THR A 254 17.10 22.91 19.99
N ALA A 255 15.82 22.56 20.18
CA ALA A 255 14.97 22.11 19.09
C ALA A 255 13.51 22.50 19.33
N SER A 256 12.74 22.63 18.26
CA SER A 256 11.33 22.98 18.30
C SER A 256 10.51 22.10 17.37
N PHE A 257 9.31 21.73 17.83
CA PHE A 257 8.31 21.03 17.00
C PHE A 257 7.36 22.01 16.32
N ALA A 258 7.05 21.72 15.06
CA ALA A 258 5.96 22.34 14.33
C ALA A 258 4.94 21.29 13.91
N THR A 259 3.67 21.67 13.92
CA THR A 259 2.61 20.89 13.30
C THR A 259 2.62 21.18 11.80
N THR A 260 3.04 20.22 11.00
CA THR A 260 3.08 20.35 9.53
C THR A 260 1.75 19.97 8.91
N LEU A 261 1.16 18.89 9.40
CA LEU A 261 -0.16 18.43 8.98
C LEU A 261 -0.87 17.77 10.15
N GLU A 262 -2.11 18.18 10.40
CA GLU A 262 -2.96 17.48 11.38
C GLU A 262 -3.49 16.17 10.83
N GLY A 263 -3.54 15.15 11.70
CA GLY A 263 -4.20 13.91 11.39
C GLY A 263 -5.71 14.05 11.41
N VAL A 264 -6.38 13.34 10.51
CA VAL A 264 -7.83 13.25 10.45
C VAL A 264 -8.23 11.78 10.54
N THR A 265 -9.16 11.46 11.43
CA THR A 265 -9.72 10.10 11.51
C THR A 265 -10.47 9.79 10.22
N SER A 266 -10.24 8.62 9.68
CA SER A 266 -11.03 8.11 8.55
C SER A 266 -12.50 7.94 8.94
N THR A 267 -13.35 7.98 7.93
CA THR A 267 -14.75 7.56 8.06
C THR A 267 -14.86 6.11 7.64
N ASP A 268 -15.35 5.29 8.54
CA ASP A 268 -15.58 3.87 8.34
C ASP A 268 -17.05 3.64 7.98
N THR A 269 -17.29 2.91 6.92
CA THR A 269 -18.66 2.58 6.47
C THR A 269 -18.76 1.09 6.20
N PHE A 270 -19.84 0.48 6.67
CA PHE A 270 -20.13 -0.94 6.43
C PHE A 270 -21.46 -1.10 5.68
N ILE A 271 -21.45 -1.93 4.64
CA ILE A 271 -22.61 -2.26 3.81
C ILE A 271 -22.90 -3.74 3.98
N PRO A 272 -23.91 -4.12 4.78
CA PRO A 272 -24.30 -5.51 4.97
C PRO A 272 -24.71 -6.18 3.65
N GLN A 273 -24.46 -7.48 3.53
CA GLN A 273 -24.80 -8.29 2.35
C GLN A 273 -26.25 -8.15 1.93
N SER A 274 -27.17 -8.13 2.89
CA SER A 274 -28.61 -7.96 2.67
C SER A 274 -28.99 -6.65 1.94
N THR A 275 -28.10 -5.62 2.00
CA THR A 275 -28.32 -4.31 1.38
C THR A 275 -27.52 -4.09 0.08
N TRP A 276 -26.81 -5.09 -0.42
CA TRP A 276 -26.10 -4.97 -1.67
C TRP A 276 -27.01 -4.60 -2.83
N ASN A 277 -26.53 -3.76 -3.74
CA ASN A 277 -27.33 -3.23 -4.85
C ASN A 277 -27.13 -3.96 -6.18
N GLY A 278 -26.28 -4.99 -6.21
CA GLY A 278 -26.17 -5.98 -7.25
C GLY A 278 -26.78 -7.31 -6.82
N ASP A 279 -26.14 -8.41 -7.16
CA ASP A 279 -26.52 -9.72 -6.67
C ASP A 279 -26.13 -9.89 -5.21
N LYS A 280 -27.06 -10.18 -4.34
CA LYS A 280 -26.82 -10.33 -2.90
C LYS A 280 -26.13 -11.62 -2.54
N LEU A 281 -26.05 -12.57 -3.46
CA LEU A 281 -25.52 -13.91 -3.22
C LEU A 281 -26.14 -14.58 -1.96
N ASP A 282 -27.45 -14.44 -1.83
CA ASP A 282 -28.28 -15.05 -0.79
C ASP A 282 -29.20 -16.17 -1.37
N GLY A 283 -28.95 -16.55 -2.61
CA GLY A 283 -29.74 -17.52 -3.37
C GLY A 283 -30.95 -16.93 -4.09
N THR A 284 -31.28 -15.64 -3.85
CA THR A 284 -32.44 -14.98 -4.47
C THR A 284 -32.05 -14.07 -5.66
N GLY A 285 -30.77 -13.79 -5.84
CA GLY A 285 -30.25 -12.97 -6.93
C GLY A 285 -30.22 -13.69 -8.28
N ALA A 286 -29.82 -12.96 -9.33
CA ALA A 286 -29.79 -13.48 -10.70
C ALA A 286 -28.84 -14.67 -10.89
N SER A 287 -27.79 -14.78 -10.09
CA SER A 287 -26.86 -15.92 -10.13
C SER A 287 -27.41 -17.19 -9.48
N GLY A 288 -28.45 -17.08 -8.64
CA GLY A 288 -28.97 -18.19 -7.83
C GLY A 288 -27.99 -18.76 -6.80
N VAL A 289 -26.85 -18.11 -6.59
CA VAL A 289 -25.78 -18.58 -5.70
C VAL A 289 -25.93 -18.02 -4.29
N THR A 290 -25.61 -18.85 -3.29
CA THR A 290 -25.47 -18.41 -1.90
C THR A 290 -23.99 -18.40 -1.52
N LEU A 291 -23.49 -17.24 -1.08
CA LEU A 291 -22.12 -17.06 -0.63
C LEU A 291 -21.93 -17.66 0.77
N ASP A 292 -20.94 -18.53 0.91
CA ASP A 292 -20.46 -19.01 2.20
C ASP A 292 -19.07 -18.40 2.50
N PRO A 293 -18.98 -17.33 3.31
CA PRO A 293 -17.72 -16.67 3.61
C PRO A 293 -16.73 -17.55 4.40
N THR A 294 -17.19 -18.65 5.01
CA THR A 294 -16.32 -19.57 5.76
C THR A 294 -15.49 -20.46 4.84
N LYS A 295 -15.80 -20.46 3.56
CA LYS A 295 -15.06 -21.18 2.51
C LYS A 295 -14.16 -20.23 1.72
N GLY A 296 -13.23 -20.81 0.97
CA GLY A 296 -12.38 -20.03 0.06
C GLY A 296 -13.20 -19.47 -1.10
N ASN A 297 -13.24 -18.15 -1.22
CA ASN A 297 -13.90 -17.45 -2.30
C ASN A 297 -12.90 -16.54 -3.02
N VAL A 298 -13.18 -16.23 -4.29
CA VAL A 298 -12.41 -15.27 -5.09
C VAL A 298 -13.17 -13.97 -5.17
N PHE A 299 -12.55 -12.91 -4.71
CA PHE A 299 -13.10 -11.56 -4.70
C PHE A 299 -12.36 -10.66 -5.67
N GLN A 300 -13.09 -9.71 -6.27
CA GLN A 300 -12.50 -8.67 -7.11
C GLN A 300 -13.09 -7.30 -6.75
N ILE A 301 -12.23 -6.30 -6.74
CA ILE A 301 -12.60 -4.90 -6.51
C ILE A 301 -12.04 -4.08 -7.67
N ASP A 302 -12.94 -3.46 -8.45
CA ASP A 302 -12.59 -2.62 -9.58
C ASP A 302 -12.78 -1.15 -9.18
N ILE A 303 -11.74 -0.35 -9.34
CA ILE A 303 -11.73 1.04 -8.91
C ILE A 303 -11.47 1.92 -10.13
N GLN A 304 -12.50 2.64 -10.53
CA GLN A 304 -12.49 3.60 -11.62
C GLN A 304 -12.22 5.03 -11.11
N TYR A 305 -11.33 5.25 -10.29
CA TYR A 305 -11.19 6.44 -9.47
C TYR A 305 -11.58 7.76 -10.17
N LEU A 306 -10.80 8.34 -11.07
CA LEU A 306 -10.98 9.69 -11.67
C LEU A 306 -11.47 10.79 -10.68
N GLY A 307 -11.29 10.55 -9.37
CA GLY A 307 -11.81 11.40 -8.29
C GLY A 307 -13.27 11.12 -7.91
N PHE A 308 -14.10 10.79 -8.88
CA PHE A 308 -15.55 10.63 -8.74
C PHE A 308 -16.08 9.33 -9.38
N GLY A 309 -15.21 8.43 -9.80
CA GLY A 309 -15.60 7.17 -10.44
C GLY A 309 -16.18 6.17 -9.45
N ALA A 310 -17.00 5.27 -9.97
CA ALA A 310 -17.61 4.20 -9.19
C ALA A 310 -16.59 3.14 -8.75
N ILE A 311 -16.92 2.44 -7.68
CA ILE A 311 -16.15 1.30 -7.17
C ILE A 311 -17.05 0.09 -7.20
N VAL A 312 -16.61 -0.97 -7.87
CA VAL A 312 -17.41 -2.16 -8.14
C VAL A 312 -16.82 -3.35 -7.40
N PHE A 313 -17.66 -4.03 -6.64
CA PHE A 313 -17.33 -5.23 -5.89
C PHE A 313 -17.92 -6.45 -6.61
N LYS A 314 -17.07 -7.47 -6.82
CA LYS A 314 -17.43 -8.70 -7.52
C LYS A 314 -16.99 -9.93 -6.75
N VAL A 315 -17.72 -11.01 -6.92
CA VAL A 315 -17.37 -12.34 -6.40
C VAL A 315 -17.41 -13.33 -7.56
N GLU A 316 -16.41 -14.20 -7.63
CA GLU A 316 -16.41 -15.31 -8.57
C GLU A 316 -17.43 -16.36 -8.10
N VAL A 317 -18.32 -16.75 -8.96
CA VAL A 317 -19.37 -17.71 -8.67
C VAL A 317 -19.44 -18.81 -9.73
N ILE A 318 -19.93 -19.97 -9.33
CA ILE A 318 -20.33 -21.05 -10.22
C ILE A 318 -21.85 -21.11 -10.12
N PRO A 319 -22.60 -20.66 -11.15
CA PRO A 319 -24.05 -20.77 -11.15
C PRO A 319 -24.53 -22.21 -10.99
N PRO A 320 -25.76 -22.43 -10.54
CA PRO A 320 -26.31 -23.79 -10.33
C PRO A 320 -26.33 -24.70 -11.56
N ASP A 321 -26.31 -24.13 -12.77
CA ASP A 321 -26.18 -24.89 -14.02
C ASP A 321 -24.77 -25.49 -14.22
N GLY A 322 -23.78 -25.04 -13.45
CA GLY A 322 -22.40 -25.55 -13.44
C GLY A 322 -21.59 -25.31 -14.71
N ASN A 323 -22.16 -24.59 -15.70
CA ASN A 323 -21.55 -24.48 -17.02
C ASN A 323 -20.50 -23.40 -17.16
N ASN A 324 -20.57 -22.35 -16.35
CA ASN A 324 -19.67 -21.20 -16.44
C ASN A 324 -19.20 -20.74 -15.05
N VAL A 325 -17.98 -20.21 -15.01
CA VAL A 325 -17.45 -19.46 -13.86
C VAL A 325 -17.44 -17.99 -14.25
N ASP A 326 -18.07 -17.12 -13.49
CA ASP A 326 -18.15 -15.70 -13.79
C ASP A 326 -17.97 -14.83 -12.54
N PHE A 327 -17.55 -13.59 -12.76
CA PHE A 327 -17.50 -12.55 -11.73
C PHE A 327 -18.81 -11.77 -11.69
N VAL A 328 -19.64 -12.06 -10.70
CA VAL A 328 -20.92 -11.39 -10.49
C VAL A 328 -20.72 -10.09 -9.72
N ILE A 329 -21.32 -9.00 -10.20
CA ILE A 329 -21.33 -7.72 -9.47
C ILE A 329 -22.28 -7.84 -8.28
N VAL A 330 -21.71 -7.75 -7.08
CA VAL A 330 -22.49 -7.82 -5.84
C VAL A 330 -22.88 -6.44 -5.32
N HIS A 331 -21.99 -5.45 -5.47
CA HIS A 331 -22.28 -4.09 -5.06
C HIS A 331 -21.49 -3.06 -5.86
N THR A 332 -22.08 -1.87 -6.02
CA THR A 332 -21.40 -0.70 -6.62
C THR A 332 -21.57 0.50 -5.72
N ILE A 333 -20.45 1.08 -5.26
CA ILE A 333 -20.45 2.40 -4.63
C ILE A 333 -20.58 3.43 -5.75
N LYS A 334 -21.75 4.08 -5.83
CA LYS A 334 -22.10 5.05 -6.87
C LYS A 334 -21.68 6.44 -6.42
N ILE A 335 -20.52 6.90 -6.87
CA ILE A 335 -19.96 8.21 -6.53
C ILE A 335 -20.34 9.30 -7.56
N PRO A 336 -20.46 8.99 -8.87
CA PRO A 336 -20.78 10.01 -9.87
C PRO A 336 -22.05 10.79 -9.53
N ASN A 337 -21.99 12.12 -9.65
CA ASN A 337 -23.09 13.03 -9.38
C ASN A 337 -23.63 13.02 -7.92
N THR A 338 -22.82 12.56 -6.95
CA THR A 338 -23.24 12.49 -5.54
C THR A 338 -22.35 13.32 -4.60
N GLN A 339 -21.15 13.66 -5.00
CA GLN A 339 -20.15 14.32 -4.15
C GLN A 339 -19.54 15.54 -4.83
N THR A 340 -19.10 16.51 -4.03
CA THR A 340 -18.39 17.73 -4.46
C THR A 340 -16.89 17.65 -4.19
N ALA A 341 -16.42 16.62 -3.48
CA ALA A 341 -15.02 16.35 -3.20
C ALA A 341 -14.64 14.97 -3.71
N VAL A 342 -13.34 14.75 -3.95
CA VAL A 342 -12.83 13.44 -4.38
C VAL A 342 -13.12 12.37 -3.33
N SER A 343 -13.49 11.17 -3.77
CA SER A 343 -13.81 10.04 -2.89
C SER A 343 -12.62 9.55 -2.09
N VAL A 344 -11.42 9.68 -2.64
CA VAL A 344 -10.15 9.27 -2.02
C VAL A 344 -9.10 10.33 -2.31
N THR A 345 -8.40 10.79 -1.28
CA THR A 345 -7.37 11.82 -1.42
C THR A 345 -6.05 11.27 -1.98
N GLN A 346 -5.76 9.99 -1.73
CA GLN A 346 -4.54 9.32 -2.18
C GLN A 346 -4.84 7.91 -2.70
N PRO A 347 -5.15 7.74 -4.00
CA PRO A 347 -5.53 6.46 -4.59
C PRO A 347 -4.31 5.56 -4.84
N SER A 348 -3.76 5.02 -3.77
CA SER A 348 -2.63 4.09 -3.78
C SER A 348 -2.90 2.95 -2.80
N PHE A 349 -3.26 1.79 -3.33
CA PHE A 349 -3.83 0.69 -2.56
C PHE A 349 -2.91 -0.54 -2.57
N PRO A 350 -2.32 -0.94 -1.43
CA PRO A 350 -1.80 -2.29 -1.27
C PRO A 350 -2.96 -3.28 -1.14
N PHE A 351 -2.74 -4.55 -1.43
CA PHE A 351 -3.60 -5.58 -0.84
C PHE A 351 -3.38 -5.59 0.67
N THR A 352 -4.46 -5.64 1.41
CA THR A 352 -4.44 -5.65 2.88
C THR A 352 -5.46 -6.62 3.39
N MET A 353 -5.05 -7.47 4.33
CA MET A 353 -5.97 -8.23 5.17
C MET A 353 -5.67 -7.97 6.64
N THR A 354 -6.73 -7.83 7.44
CA THR A 354 -6.61 -7.49 8.86
C THR A 354 -7.62 -8.27 9.69
N ALA A 355 -7.15 -8.77 10.82
CA ALA A 355 -7.98 -9.28 11.91
C ALA A 355 -7.74 -8.40 13.15
N TYR A 356 -8.81 -7.90 13.76
CA TYR A 356 -8.77 -7.06 14.95
C TYR A 356 -9.86 -7.44 15.93
N SER A 357 -9.49 -7.66 17.18
CA SER A 357 -10.41 -7.94 18.29
C SER A 357 -10.61 -6.67 19.11
N ALA A 358 -11.61 -5.87 18.76
CA ALA A 358 -11.94 -4.60 19.43
C ALA A 358 -12.66 -4.78 20.78
N GLY A 359 -12.22 -5.75 21.58
CA GLY A 359 -12.83 -6.16 22.84
C GLY A 359 -13.17 -7.65 22.91
N SER A 360 -13.26 -8.33 21.77
CA SER A 360 -13.47 -9.78 21.72
C SER A 360 -12.25 -10.53 22.26
N THR A 361 -12.47 -11.69 22.88
CA THR A 361 -11.44 -12.65 23.28
C THR A 361 -11.49 -13.92 22.42
N THR A 362 -12.34 -13.93 21.39
CA THR A 362 -12.40 -15.04 20.42
C THR A 362 -11.18 -14.94 19.50
N ASP A 363 -10.50 -16.07 19.28
CA ASP A 363 -9.46 -16.13 18.24
C ASP A 363 -10.11 -16.11 16.86
N LEU A 364 -9.91 -15.02 16.16
CA LEU A 364 -10.50 -14.73 14.86
C LEU A 364 -9.41 -14.62 13.80
N SER A 365 -9.66 -15.17 12.63
CA SER A 365 -8.68 -15.13 11.56
C SER A 365 -9.29 -14.79 10.19
N VAL A 366 -8.46 -14.22 9.33
CA VAL A 366 -8.70 -14.11 7.88
C VAL A 366 -7.58 -14.87 7.19
N LYS A 367 -7.94 -15.63 6.16
CA LYS A 367 -6.95 -16.40 5.39
C LYS A 367 -7.07 -16.09 3.91
N CYS A 368 -5.94 -16.13 3.20
CA CYS A 368 -5.81 -15.81 1.78
C CYS A 368 -4.78 -16.74 1.15
N ALA A 369 -5.08 -17.36 0.00
CA ALA A 369 -4.11 -18.18 -0.72
C ALA A 369 -3.24 -17.32 -1.64
N SER A 370 -3.84 -16.35 -2.33
CA SER A 370 -3.15 -15.48 -3.27
C SER A 370 -3.86 -14.15 -3.45
N CYS A 371 -3.09 -13.13 -3.80
CA CYS A 371 -3.61 -11.82 -4.16
C CYS A 371 -2.85 -11.23 -5.33
N SER A 372 -3.55 -10.49 -6.16
CA SER A 372 -3.00 -9.81 -7.33
C SER A 372 -3.62 -8.44 -7.51
N GLY A 373 -2.84 -7.55 -8.09
CA GLY A 373 -3.29 -6.22 -8.42
C GLY A 373 -2.87 -5.86 -9.83
N PHE A 374 -3.80 -5.29 -10.58
CA PHE A 374 -3.62 -4.97 -11.99
C PHE A 374 -4.00 -3.52 -12.27
N VAL A 375 -3.46 -2.98 -13.35
CA VAL A 375 -3.97 -1.78 -14.00
C VAL A 375 -4.43 -2.12 -15.41
N GLU A 376 -5.45 -1.41 -15.88
CA GLU A 376 -5.94 -1.54 -17.25
C GLU A 376 -4.95 -0.92 -18.22
N GLY A 377 -4.67 -1.63 -19.33
CA GLY A 377 -3.74 -1.19 -20.35
C GLY A 377 -2.26 -1.28 -19.94
N GLN A 378 -1.41 -0.59 -20.67
CA GLN A 378 0.04 -0.63 -20.49
C GLN A 378 0.54 0.41 -19.47
N ILE A 379 1.51 0.01 -18.66
CA ILE A 379 2.24 0.96 -17.81
C ILE A 379 3.28 1.67 -18.66
N ARG A 380 3.10 2.98 -18.86
CA ARG A 380 4.11 3.85 -19.44
C ARG A 380 4.71 4.72 -18.36
N LEU A 381 6.03 4.79 -18.28
CA LEU A 381 6.74 5.69 -17.38
C LEU A 381 6.71 7.11 -17.96
N THR A 382 5.61 7.83 -17.72
CA THR A 382 5.40 9.18 -18.24
C THR A 382 5.72 10.29 -17.23
N GLY A 383 6.20 9.92 -16.04
CA GLY A 383 6.58 10.86 -14.98
C GLY A 383 7.78 11.75 -15.36
N PRO A 384 8.04 12.80 -14.59
CA PRO A 384 9.23 13.64 -14.75
C PRO A 384 10.50 12.78 -14.72
N ARG A 385 11.43 13.06 -15.61
CA ARG A 385 12.75 12.43 -15.63
C ARG A 385 13.76 13.44 -15.12
N SER A 386 14.63 12.99 -14.23
CA SER A 386 15.71 13.81 -13.69
C SER A 386 17.02 13.04 -13.81
N SER A 387 18.11 13.74 -14.02
CA SER A 387 19.46 13.19 -14.03
C SER A 387 20.29 13.87 -12.97
N PHE A 388 21.21 13.15 -12.40
CA PHE A 388 22.19 13.62 -11.43
C PHE A 388 23.57 13.14 -11.87
N SER A 389 24.56 13.97 -11.75
CA SER A 389 25.96 13.61 -11.90
C SER A 389 26.76 14.22 -10.77
N ASP A 390 27.66 13.47 -10.23
CA ASP A 390 28.61 13.91 -9.22
C ASP A 390 30.02 13.42 -9.57
N VAL A 391 31.01 14.11 -9.10
CA VAL A 391 32.42 13.78 -9.27
C VAL A 391 33.05 13.60 -7.89
N SER A 392 33.38 12.37 -7.57
CA SER A 392 34.17 12.07 -6.37
C SER A 392 35.67 12.10 -6.69
N THR A 393 36.46 12.73 -5.85
CA THR A 393 37.85 13.06 -6.15
C THR A 393 38.90 12.08 -5.61
N ALA A 394 38.55 11.13 -4.78
CA ALA A 394 39.56 10.19 -4.27
C ALA A 394 38.98 8.84 -3.85
N VAL A 395 39.17 7.83 -4.66
CA VAL A 395 38.91 6.43 -4.30
C VAL A 395 40.24 5.74 -4.01
N THR A 396 40.47 5.33 -2.77
CA THR A 396 41.69 4.60 -2.39
C THR A 396 41.56 3.11 -2.72
N THR A 397 42.62 2.51 -3.23
CA THR A 397 42.62 1.09 -3.57
C THR A 397 42.25 0.19 -2.40
N GLY A 398 41.31 -0.72 -2.59
CA GLY A 398 40.92 -1.73 -1.61
C GLY A 398 39.83 -1.29 -0.60
N ALA A 399 39.25 -0.10 -0.74
CA ALA A 399 38.15 0.36 0.11
C ALA A 399 36.85 0.54 -0.70
N TYR A 400 35.71 0.49 0.00
CA TYR A 400 34.41 0.80 -0.56
C TYR A 400 34.03 2.24 -0.22
N TYR A 401 33.56 2.98 -1.20
CA TYR A 401 33.13 4.36 -1.06
C TYR A 401 31.67 4.52 -1.47
N THR A 402 30.92 5.29 -0.71
CA THR A 402 29.61 5.73 -1.13
C THR A 402 29.78 6.98 -2.00
N LEU A 403 29.54 6.86 -3.29
CA LEU A 403 29.63 8.01 -4.21
C LEU A 403 28.46 8.96 -3.97
N PHE A 404 27.26 8.43 -3.87
CA PHE A 404 26.06 9.17 -3.53
C PHE A 404 24.97 8.22 -3.04
N SER A 405 24.03 8.76 -2.34
CA SER A 405 22.84 8.03 -1.87
C SER A 405 21.58 8.71 -2.37
N ILE A 406 20.59 7.91 -2.74
CA ILE A 406 19.27 8.40 -3.15
C ILE A 406 18.24 7.81 -2.20
N ARG A 407 17.33 8.65 -1.71
CA ARG A 407 16.22 8.25 -0.85
C ARG A 407 14.90 8.74 -1.43
N ASN A 408 13.90 7.85 -1.45
CA ASN A 408 12.51 8.20 -1.63
C ASN A 408 11.94 8.55 -0.26
N ASP A 409 11.69 9.80 0.01
CA ASP A 409 11.36 10.32 1.34
C ASP A 409 9.98 9.89 1.84
N LEU A 410 9.74 9.93 3.15
CA LEU A 410 8.47 9.58 3.80
C LEU A 410 7.33 10.52 3.41
N ILE A 411 7.63 11.78 3.17
CA ILE A 411 6.64 12.76 2.78
C ILE A 411 7.00 13.43 1.46
N HIS A 412 5.97 13.81 0.72
CA HIS A 412 6.10 14.61 -0.49
C HIS A 412 5.72 16.06 -0.17
N VAL A 413 6.61 16.98 -0.51
CA VAL A 413 6.39 18.43 -0.36
C VAL A 413 6.06 19.00 -1.73
N HIS A 414 4.92 19.66 -1.85
CA HIS A 414 4.55 20.43 -3.03
C HIS A 414 4.07 21.79 -2.58
N ASP A 415 4.81 22.84 -2.94
CA ASP A 415 4.59 24.21 -2.47
C ASP A 415 4.51 24.29 -0.93
N ILE A 416 3.30 24.52 -0.43
CA ILE A 416 3.03 24.61 1.02
C ILE A 416 2.33 23.37 1.57
N THR A 417 2.12 22.35 0.75
CA THR A 417 1.36 21.16 1.15
C THR A 417 2.29 19.97 1.32
N GLU A 418 2.40 19.47 2.53
CA GLU A 418 3.09 18.22 2.82
C GLU A 418 2.10 17.07 3.00
N ARG A 419 2.40 15.92 2.41
CA ARG A 419 1.58 14.71 2.49
C ARG A 419 2.46 13.48 2.59
N ALA A 420 1.94 12.41 3.17
CA ALA A 420 2.60 11.11 3.12
C ALA A 420 2.95 10.74 1.68
N ASN A 421 4.22 10.45 1.43
CA ASN A 421 4.70 10.15 0.09
C ASN A 421 4.21 8.76 -0.35
N GLN A 422 3.64 8.71 -1.53
CA GLN A 422 3.22 7.46 -2.19
C GLN A 422 3.83 7.32 -3.60
N SER A 423 4.81 8.16 -3.94
CA SER A 423 5.48 8.11 -5.23
C SER A 423 6.43 6.91 -5.34
N ILE A 424 6.65 6.42 -6.56
CA ILE A 424 7.70 5.45 -6.88
C ILE A 424 8.81 6.18 -7.61
N VAL A 425 10.02 5.92 -7.18
CA VAL A 425 11.24 6.34 -7.88
C VAL A 425 11.76 5.14 -8.66
N ASN A 426 11.87 5.29 -9.97
CA ASN A 426 12.43 4.26 -10.84
C ASN A 426 13.80 4.73 -11.31
N LEU A 427 14.85 3.96 -11.00
CA LEU A 427 16.16 4.17 -11.57
C LEU A 427 16.14 3.67 -13.02
N LEU A 428 16.38 4.58 -13.98
CA LEU A 428 16.35 4.26 -15.41
C LEU A 428 17.72 3.84 -15.92
N SER A 429 18.77 4.51 -15.46
CA SER A 429 20.16 4.20 -15.84
C SER A 429 21.11 4.63 -14.74
N PHE A 430 22.21 3.95 -14.67
CA PHE A 430 23.35 4.27 -13.82
C PHE A 430 24.63 4.02 -14.64
N GLY A 431 25.59 4.91 -14.53
CA GLY A 431 26.87 4.79 -15.19
C GLY A 431 27.92 5.60 -14.45
N GLY A 432 29.17 5.20 -14.59
CA GLY A 432 30.32 5.91 -14.06
C GLY A 432 31.51 5.78 -15.02
N ALA A 433 32.35 6.78 -15.01
CA ALA A 433 33.63 6.79 -15.69
C ALA A 433 34.71 7.19 -14.71
N HIS A 434 35.93 6.76 -14.94
CA HIS A 434 37.11 7.14 -14.19
C HIS A 434 38.26 7.44 -15.16
N ASP A 435 39.20 8.22 -14.72
CA ASP A 435 40.31 8.73 -15.51
C ASP A 435 41.62 7.94 -15.28
N ASP A 436 41.60 6.93 -14.42
CA ASP A 436 42.76 6.08 -14.12
C ASP A 436 42.68 4.73 -14.85
N ALA A 437 43.85 4.11 -15.05
CA ALA A 437 43.95 2.76 -15.60
C ALA A 437 43.49 1.65 -14.65
N THR A 438 43.25 1.95 -13.38
CA THR A 438 42.80 0.98 -12.38
C THR A 438 41.29 0.70 -12.53
N PRO A 439 40.88 -0.57 -12.70
CA PRO A 439 39.46 -0.88 -12.87
C PRO A 439 38.65 -0.58 -11.61
N ILE A 440 37.55 0.15 -11.77
CA ILE A 440 36.56 0.44 -10.70
C ILE A 440 35.34 -0.46 -10.89
N ILE A 441 34.86 -1.00 -9.79
CA ILE A 441 33.61 -1.78 -9.74
C ILE A 441 32.56 -0.94 -8.98
N TYR A 442 31.44 -0.68 -9.64
CA TYR A 442 30.31 0.02 -9.05
C TYR A 442 29.29 -0.97 -8.50
N PHE A 443 28.80 -0.71 -7.31
CA PHE A 443 27.73 -1.47 -6.66
C PHE A 443 26.52 -0.58 -6.44
N LEU A 444 25.34 -1.06 -6.82
CA LEU A 444 24.07 -0.47 -6.45
C LEU A 444 23.49 -1.25 -5.27
N LEU A 445 23.38 -0.60 -4.13
CA LEU A 445 22.86 -1.21 -2.91
C LEU A 445 21.46 -0.67 -2.61
N LYS A 446 20.53 -1.58 -2.38
CA LYS A 446 19.15 -1.23 -1.97
C LYS A 446 19.02 -1.35 -0.45
N ASN A 447 18.41 -0.35 0.18
CA ASN A 447 18.17 -0.31 1.63
C ASN A 447 19.47 -0.48 2.46
N ALA A 448 20.57 0.06 1.96
CA ALA A 448 21.84 0.05 2.68
C ALA A 448 21.76 0.97 3.91
N THR A 449 22.38 0.53 5.00
CA THR A 449 22.63 1.39 6.15
C THR A 449 23.87 2.23 5.84
N LEU A 450 23.72 3.55 5.82
CA LEU A 450 24.83 4.47 5.67
C LEU A 450 25.58 4.61 7.00
N LEU A 451 26.89 4.59 6.94
CA LEU A 451 27.75 4.97 8.05
C LEU A 451 28.16 6.44 7.87
N GLY A 452 28.24 7.15 8.95
CA GLY A 452 28.51 8.59 8.93
C GLY A 452 27.26 9.42 9.14
N THR A 453 27.33 10.68 8.80
CA THR A 453 26.24 11.65 8.98
C THR A 453 25.74 12.09 7.62
N PRO A 454 24.77 11.38 7.00
CA PRO A 454 24.25 11.80 5.73
C PRO A 454 23.55 13.16 5.83
N ASN A 455 23.83 14.03 4.88
CA ASN A 455 23.19 15.34 4.75
C ASN A 455 22.17 15.32 3.62
N TRP A 456 20.98 14.82 3.91
CA TRP A 456 19.92 14.68 2.93
C TRP A 456 19.39 16.03 2.46
N THR A 457 19.57 16.32 1.19
CA THR A 457 19.07 17.50 0.51
C THR A 457 18.05 17.13 -0.55
N SER A 458 17.01 17.96 -0.73
CA SER A 458 16.04 17.72 -1.80
C SER A 458 16.71 17.83 -3.17
N TRP A 459 16.43 16.88 -4.05
CA TRP A 459 16.90 16.91 -5.44
C TRP A 459 16.48 18.17 -6.19
N SER A 460 15.24 18.57 -6.00
CA SER A 460 14.67 19.80 -6.59
C SER A 460 13.44 20.23 -5.79
N ALA A 461 12.98 21.44 -6.01
CA ALA A 461 11.70 21.89 -5.48
C ALA A 461 10.58 20.92 -5.90
N ASN A 462 9.67 20.63 -4.99
CA ASN A 462 8.55 19.72 -5.20
C ASN A 462 8.95 18.25 -5.53
N SER A 463 10.15 17.82 -5.13
CA SER A 463 10.63 16.45 -5.30
C SER A 463 10.44 15.63 -4.03
N CYS A 464 10.06 14.35 -4.19
CA CYS A 464 10.12 13.36 -3.12
C CYS A 464 11.48 12.66 -3.03
N ILE A 465 12.44 13.03 -3.89
CA ILE A 465 13.77 12.46 -3.93
C ILE A 465 14.71 13.33 -3.13
N TYR A 466 15.39 12.71 -2.19
CA TYR A 466 16.48 13.31 -1.45
C TYR A 466 17.79 12.63 -1.82
N ILE A 467 18.83 13.40 -1.93
CA ILE A 467 20.19 12.94 -2.23
C ILE A 467 21.13 13.33 -1.12
N ASP A 468 22.14 12.54 -0.99
CA ASP A 468 23.31 12.81 -0.17
C ASP A 468 24.55 12.50 -0.99
N THR A 469 25.39 13.51 -1.18
CA THR A 469 26.63 13.45 -1.96
C THR A 469 27.86 13.52 -1.05
N GLY A 470 27.67 13.39 0.25
CA GLY A 470 28.74 13.38 1.22
C GLY A 470 29.72 12.24 0.97
N ASP A 471 31.01 12.55 0.98
CA ASP A 471 32.08 11.57 0.97
C ASP A 471 32.09 10.78 2.29
N HIS A 472 31.23 9.78 2.37
CA HIS A 472 31.18 8.87 3.50
C HIS A 472 32.23 7.78 3.33
N SER A 473 33.49 8.12 3.56
CA SER A 473 34.65 7.24 3.48
C SER A 473 34.61 6.03 4.43
N ASN A 474 33.50 5.81 5.12
CA ASN A 474 33.33 4.76 6.10
C ASN A 474 32.15 3.85 5.80
N HIS A 475 32.41 2.81 5.05
CA HIS A 475 31.87 1.45 5.10
C HIS A 475 30.33 1.27 5.27
N CYS A 476 29.67 0.79 4.23
CA CYS A 476 28.44 0.03 4.40
C CYS A 476 28.69 -1.17 5.35
N ARG A 477 28.19 -1.15 6.57
CA ARG A 477 28.10 -2.33 7.41
C ARG A 477 26.78 -3.05 7.13
N GLN A 478 26.80 -3.99 6.25
CA GLN A 478 26.12 -5.29 6.34
C GLN A 478 26.33 -6.07 5.06
N TRP A 479 27.46 -6.73 5.02
CA TRP A 479 27.65 -7.88 4.15
C TRP A 479 27.82 -9.10 5.04
N THR A 480 26.74 -9.78 5.39
CA THR A 480 26.83 -11.10 6.03
C THR A 480 27.19 -12.21 5.05
N ASN A 481 27.37 -11.91 3.75
CA ASN A 481 27.82 -12.88 2.76
C ASN A 481 28.64 -12.23 1.64
N CYS A 482 29.79 -11.66 1.99
CA CYS A 482 30.84 -11.48 1.01
C CYS A 482 31.85 -12.64 1.23
N PRO A 483 32.00 -13.56 0.28
CA PRO A 483 33.06 -14.54 0.41
C PRO A 483 34.39 -13.80 0.31
N SER A 484 35.13 -13.76 1.42
CA SER A 484 36.54 -13.48 1.37
C SER A 484 37.18 -14.64 0.60
N ASN A 485 37.40 -14.52 -0.68
CA ASN A 485 38.60 -15.05 -1.29
C ASN A 485 38.72 -14.81 -2.81
N THR A 486 39.84 -14.26 -3.17
CA THR A 486 40.68 -14.60 -4.30
C THR A 486 40.12 -15.72 -5.20
N ASN A 487 39.27 -15.36 -6.14
CA ASN A 487 39.38 -15.85 -7.52
C ASN A 487 38.39 -15.08 -8.41
N ARG A 488 38.98 -14.46 -9.41
CA ARG A 488 38.32 -13.72 -10.49
C ARG A 488 37.26 -14.59 -11.17
N ARG A 489 36.12 -14.01 -11.39
CA ARG A 489 35.10 -14.22 -12.43
C ARG A 489 33.69 -14.51 -11.91
N LYS A 490 32.79 -13.61 -12.40
CA LYS A 490 31.35 -13.83 -12.62
C LYS A 490 30.48 -13.59 -11.39
N TRP A 491 29.38 -12.87 -11.41
CA TRP A 491 28.38 -12.53 -12.43
C TRP A 491 27.63 -11.31 -11.95
N ILE A 492 27.37 -10.38 -12.84
CA ILE A 492 26.32 -9.37 -12.65
C ILE A 492 25.02 -10.11 -12.98
N ASN A 493 24.14 -10.26 -12.01
CA ASN A 493 22.78 -10.63 -12.28
C ASN A 493 21.90 -9.47 -11.81
N THR A 494 21.57 -8.60 -12.75
CA THR A 494 20.61 -7.53 -12.60
C THR A 494 19.23 -8.10 -12.86
N SER A 495 18.56 -8.51 -11.83
CA SER A 495 17.10 -8.58 -11.84
C SER A 495 16.56 -7.64 -10.77
N CYS A 496 16.38 -6.38 -11.15
CA CYS A 496 15.47 -5.48 -10.46
C CYS A 496 14.08 -5.67 -11.06
N THR A 497 13.22 -6.34 -10.40
CA THR A 497 11.76 -6.24 -10.56
C THR A 497 11.19 -5.51 -9.37
#